data_66b22aad9e851835b62405f0a5b4d1b8
#
_entry.id   66b22aad9e851835b62405f0a5b4d1b8
#
_cell.length_a   1.000
_cell.length_b   1.000
_cell.length_c   1.000
_cell.angle_alpha   90.00
_cell.angle_beta   90.00
_cell.angle_gamma   90.00
#
_symmetry.space_group_name_H-M   'P 1'
#
loop_
_entity.id
_entity.type
_entity.pdbx_description
1 polymer ?
#
loop_
_entity_poly.entity_id
_entity_poly.type
_entity_poly.pdbx_seq_one_letter_code
_entity_poly.pdbx_strand_id
1 'polypeptide(L)'
;LDNLAELKQAIFDFTRKAGETVTLGICAGDVWYYTVHLGWWKDEVEPFAAQWETLSRAAGAKKTAFLLGDFNSEADVRGEGYDLVLRSGWQDTYRLAQQRDEGYTVVQAIDGWRDAPDAAAKKRIDQIWCSKTVPVKSSRVVFNGLREPQVSDHAGVLIEL
;
A
#
# COMPACT_ATOMS: atom_id res chain seq x y z
N LEU A 1 9.27 -18.94 -12.27
CA LEU A 1 8.43 -19.14 -11.06
C LEU A 1 8.15 -20.64 -10.93
N ASP A 2 9.17 -21.40 -10.56
CA ASP A 2 9.07 -22.87 -10.47
C ASP A 2 8.35 -23.36 -9.20
N ASN A 3 7.73 -22.42 -8.44
CA ASN A 3 7.12 -22.74 -7.15
C ASN A 3 5.78 -22.05 -6.87
N LEU A 4 4.91 -21.97 -7.89
CA LEU A 4 3.58 -21.40 -7.73
C LEU A 4 2.72 -22.19 -6.73
N ALA A 5 2.96 -23.50 -6.60
CA ALA A 5 2.23 -24.36 -5.65
C ALA A 5 2.61 -24.04 -4.19
N GLU A 6 3.91 -23.88 -3.90
CA GLU A 6 4.38 -23.49 -2.56
C GLU A 6 3.95 -22.07 -2.19
N LEU A 7 3.95 -21.14 -3.16
CA LEU A 7 3.45 -19.80 -2.94
C LEU A 7 1.95 -19.81 -2.63
N LYS A 8 1.15 -20.55 -3.38
CA LYS A 8 -0.28 -20.72 -3.11
C LYS A 8 -0.54 -21.33 -1.74
N GLN A 9 0.24 -22.33 -1.34
CA GLN A 9 0.11 -22.96 -0.03
C GLN A 9 0.51 -22.01 1.10
N ALA A 10 1.60 -21.25 0.94
CA ALA A 10 2.04 -20.26 1.90
C ALA A 10 0.99 -19.14 2.09
N ILE A 11 0.40 -18.65 1.00
CA ILE A 11 -0.71 -17.68 1.03
C ILE A 11 -1.92 -18.28 1.78
N PHE A 12 -2.29 -19.52 1.47
CA PHE A 12 -3.43 -20.18 2.09
C PHE A 12 -3.23 -20.40 3.60
N ASP A 13 -2.04 -20.88 4.01
CA ASP A 13 -1.73 -21.13 5.43
C ASP A 13 -1.67 -19.83 6.23
N PHE A 14 -1.24 -18.77 5.61
CA PHE A 14 -1.15 -17.44 6.21
C PHE A 14 -2.54 -16.82 6.40
N THR A 15 -3.38 -16.82 5.38
CA THR A 15 -4.75 -16.28 5.45
C THR A 15 -5.64 -17.04 6.43
N ARG A 16 -5.39 -18.34 6.66
CA ARG A 16 -6.16 -19.19 7.59
C ARG A 16 -5.87 -18.89 9.07
N LYS A 17 -4.72 -18.32 9.40
CA LYS A 17 -4.35 -17.96 10.78
C LYS A 17 -4.85 -16.59 11.23
N ALA A 18 -5.37 -15.79 10.33
CA ALA A 18 -5.58 -14.38 10.55
C ALA A 18 -7.05 -14.04 10.76
N GLY A 19 -7.41 -13.80 12.01
CA GLY A 19 -8.45 -12.83 12.36
C GLY A 19 -7.87 -11.43 12.54
N GLU A 20 -6.65 -11.17 12.03
CA GLU A 20 -5.88 -9.94 12.22
C GLU A 20 -5.43 -9.40 10.87
N THR A 21 -5.17 -8.11 10.78
CA THR A 21 -4.59 -7.46 9.59
C THR A 21 -3.33 -8.18 9.15
N VAL A 22 -3.30 -8.64 7.90
CA VAL A 22 -2.29 -9.55 7.41
C VAL A 22 -1.36 -8.87 6.41
N THR A 23 -0.07 -8.90 6.70
CA THR A 23 0.98 -8.57 5.75
C THR A 23 1.59 -9.84 5.19
N LEU A 24 1.48 -10.05 3.87
CA LEU A 24 2.14 -11.14 3.16
C LEU A 24 3.40 -10.64 2.47
N GLY A 25 4.53 -11.33 2.69
CA GLY A 25 5.80 -11.02 2.03
C GLY A 25 6.24 -12.14 1.10
N ILE A 26 6.64 -11.79 -0.12
CA ILE A 26 7.28 -12.70 -1.07
C ILE A 26 8.66 -12.17 -1.47
N CYS A 27 9.58 -13.07 -1.77
CA CYS A 27 10.92 -12.74 -2.27
C CYS A 27 11.05 -13.19 -3.72
N ALA A 28 11.43 -12.26 -4.59
CA ALA A 28 11.77 -12.56 -5.98
C ALA A 28 13.20 -12.06 -6.26
N GLY A 29 14.14 -12.99 -6.42
CA GLY A 29 15.56 -12.67 -6.43
C GLY A 29 16.00 -12.08 -5.09
N ASP A 30 16.59 -10.87 -5.12
CA ASP A 30 17.04 -10.15 -3.92
C ASP A 30 16.02 -9.10 -3.42
N VAL A 31 14.82 -9.06 -4.00
CA VAL A 31 13.80 -8.04 -3.72
C VAL A 31 12.62 -8.67 -2.99
N TRP A 32 12.23 -8.06 -1.88
CA TRP A 32 11.04 -8.43 -1.12
C TRP A 32 9.86 -7.53 -1.47
N TYR A 33 8.69 -8.12 -1.61
CA TYR A 33 7.42 -7.46 -1.87
C TYR A 33 6.45 -7.83 -0.76
N TYR A 34 5.92 -6.83 -0.06
CA TYR A 34 4.96 -7.01 1.02
C TYR A 34 3.62 -6.37 0.62
N THR A 35 2.55 -7.14 0.66
CA THR A 35 1.21 -6.56 0.58
C THR A 35 0.82 -6.06 1.97
N VAL A 36 0.19 -4.90 2.04
CA VAL A 36 -0.19 -4.28 3.30
C VAL A 36 -1.64 -3.81 3.26
N HIS A 37 -2.30 -3.86 4.41
CA HIS A 37 -3.53 -3.15 4.70
C HIS A 37 -3.41 -2.70 6.15
N LEU A 38 -3.15 -1.41 6.37
CA LEU A 38 -2.90 -0.85 7.70
C LEU A 38 -4.18 -0.22 8.26
N GLY A 39 -4.29 -0.13 9.57
CA GLY A 39 -5.37 0.60 10.25
C GLY A 39 -5.27 2.11 10.04
N TRP A 40 -6.31 2.83 10.44
CA TRP A 40 -6.34 4.29 10.40
C TRP A 40 -5.38 4.90 11.40
N TRP A 41 -4.96 6.13 11.14
CA TRP A 41 -4.06 6.86 12.03
C TRP A 41 -4.57 6.95 13.47
N LYS A 42 -5.88 7.16 13.65
CA LYS A 42 -6.56 7.31 14.95
C LYS A 42 -7.37 6.09 15.35
N ASP A 43 -7.12 4.93 14.74
CA ASP A 43 -7.81 3.70 15.14
C ASP A 43 -7.39 3.31 16.57
N GLU A 44 -8.38 3.01 17.41
CA GLU A 44 -8.14 2.65 18.81
C GLU A 44 -7.78 1.16 18.99
N VAL A 45 -8.21 0.32 18.06
CA VAL A 45 -8.02 -1.14 18.10
C VAL A 45 -6.74 -1.55 17.39
N GLU A 46 -6.55 -1.02 16.17
CA GLU A 46 -5.41 -1.33 15.31
C GLU A 46 -4.72 -0.03 14.83
N PRO A 47 -4.09 0.73 15.73
CA PRO A 47 -3.51 2.02 15.38
C PRO A 47 -2.37 1.86 14.37
N PHE A 48 -2.41 2.66 13.33
CA PHE A 48 -1.41 2.70 12.25
C PHE A 48 0.03 2.62 12.79
N ALA A 49 0.34 3.41 13.80
CA ALA A 49 1.71 3.52 14.31
C ALA A 49 2.26 2.20 14.88
N ALA A 50 1.43 1.41 15.56
CA ALA A 50 1.83 0.12 16.12
C ALA A 50 2.03 -0.94 15.03
N GLN A 51 1.13 -0.96 14.04
CA GLN A 51 1.26 -1.84 12.88
C GLN A 51 2.49 -1.46 12.04
N TRP A 52 2.71 -0.15 11.82
CA TRP A 52 3.89 0.36 11.13
C TRP A 52 5.20 -0.05 11.81
N GLU A 53 5.29 0.04 13.13
CA GLU A 53 6.48 -0.39 13.88
C GLU A 53 6.83 -1.85 13.59
N THR A 54 5.82 -2.72 13.59
CA THR A 54 6.00 -4.16 13.33
C THR A 54 6.41 -4.41 11.88
N LEU A 55 5.69 -3.83 10.93
CA LEU A 55 5.95 -3.95 9.49
C LEU A 55 7.34 -3.41 9.12
N SER A 56 7.66 -2.20 9.57
CA SER A 56 8.92 -1.54 9.23
C SER A 56 10.14 -2.27 9.78
N ARG A 57 10.02 -2.90 10.95
CA ARG A 57 11.08 -3.77 11.51
C ARG A 57 11.30 -5.00 10.64
N ALA A 58 10.24 -5.67 10.22
CA ALA A 58 10.32 -6.88 9.39
C ALA A 58 10.84 -6.58 7.97
N ALA A 59 10.30 -5.57 7.32
CA ALA A 59 10.66 -5.20 5.96
C ALA A 59 11.96 -4.41 5.88
N GLY A 60 12.27 -3.56 6.85
CA GLY A 60 13.48 -2.74 6.91
C GLY A 60 14.77 -3.54 7.07
N ALA A 61 14.69 -4.77 7.60
CA ALA A 61 15.82 -5.69 7.68
C ALA A 61 16.25 -6.26 6.31
N LYS A 62 15.47 -6.03 5.24
CA LYS A 62 15.73 -6.56 3.91
C LYS A 62 16.63 -5.63 3.11
N LYS A 63 17.45 -6.20 2.21
CA LYS A 63 18.34 -5.43 1.33
C LYS A 63 17.58 -4.47 0.42
N THR A 64 16.47 -4.94 -0.15
CA THR A 64 15.54 -4.14 -0.94
C THR A 64 14.12 -4.66 -0.70
N ALA A 65 13.21 -3.78 -0.37
CA ALA A 65 11.82 -4.14 -0.14
C ALA A 65 10.87 -3.11 -0.75
N PHE A 66 9.72 -3.61 -1.22
CA PHE A 66 8.56 -2.82 -1.60
C PHE A 66 7.40 -3.14 -0.66
N LEU A 67 6.65 -2.13 -0.28
CA LEU A 67 5.37 -2.24 0.43
C LEU A 67 4.28 -1.77 -0.52
N LEU A 68 3.24 -2.57 -0.70
CA LEU A 68 2.19 -2.33 -1.69
C LEU A 68 0.82 -2.52 -1.04
N GLY A 69 -0.09 -1.59 -1.15
CA GLY A 69 -1.47 -1.77 -0.72
C GLY A 69 -2.09 -0.54 -0.07
N ASP A 70 -3.15 -0.80 0.70
CA ASP A 70 -3.88 0.22 1.43
C ASP A 70 -3.18 0.58 2.74
N PHE A 71 -2.70 1.82 2.79
CA PHE A 71 -2.06 2.38 3.98
C PHE A 71 -3.06 3.08 4.90
N ASN A 72 -4.32 3.24 4.49
CA ASN A 72 -5.32 3.99 5.26
C ASN A 72 -4.78 5.33 5.80
N SER A 73 -3.85 5.93 5.07
CA SER A 73 -3.21 7.20 5.39
C SER A 73 -3.07 8.04 4.14
N GLU A 74 -3.75 9.17 4.12
CA GLU A 74 -3.77 10.06 2.98
C GLU A 74 -2.41 10.71 2.74
N ALA A 75 -1.94 10.64 1.49
CA ALA A 75 -0.64 11.19 1.12
C ALA A 75 -0.55 12.71 1.27
N ASP A 76 -1.69 13.39 1.29
CA ASP A 76 -1.77 14.86 1.37
C ASP A 76 -1.98 15.37 2.80
N VAL A 77 -2.28 14.48 3.77
CA VAL A 77 -2.42 14.83 5.19
C VAL A 77 -1.06 14.79 5.88
N ARG A 78 -0.70 15.90 6.55
CA ARG A 78 0.58 16.03 7.24
C ARG A 78 0.47 15.62 8.71
N GLY A 79 1.60 15.11 9.26
CA GLY A 79 1.70 14.72 10.67
C GLY A 79 1.13 13.34 11.01
N GLU A 80 0.60 12.62 10.05
CA GLU A 80 -0.01 11.30 10.20
C GLU A 80 0.83 10.17 9.58
N GLY A 81 0.21 9.06 9.22
CA GLY A 81 0.88 7.84 8.79
C GLY A 81 1.79 8.02 7.59
N TYR A 82 1.37 8.77 6.56
CA TYR A 82 2.21 9.05 5.41
C TYR A 82 3.54 9.70 5.80
N ASP A 83 3.50 10.69 6.67
CA ASP A 83 4.72 11.36 7.15
C ASP A 83 5.56 10.44 8.06
N LEU A 84 4.93 9.52 8.80
CA LEU A 84 5.64 8.54 9.60
C LEU A 84 6.43 7.58 8.71
N VAL A 85 5.84 7.08 7.63
CA VAL A 85 6.51 6.22 6.65
C VAL A 85 7.70 6.94 6.01
N LEU A 86 7.52 8.19 5.56
CA LEU A 86 8.61 9.01 5.01
C LEU A 86 9.76 9.21 6.01
N ARG A 87 9.45 9.59 7.27
CA ARG A 87 10.46 9.79 8.32
C ARG A 87 11.20 8.51 8.69
N SER A 88 10.60 7.35 8.44
CA SER A 88 11.23 6.04 8.61
C SER A 88 12.20 5.69 7.48
N GLY A 89 12.43 6.58 6.51
CA GLY A 89 13.39 6.41 5.42
C GLY A 89 12.85 5.72 4.17
N TRP A 90 11.55 5.40 4.15
CA TRP A 90 10.92 4.82 2.96
C TRP A 90 10.65 5.89 1.89
N GLN A 91 10.71 5.47 0.62
CA GLN A 91 10.53 6.32 -0.54
C GLN A 91 9.18 6.03 -1.20
N ASP A 92 8.36 7.04 -1.35
CA ASP A 92 7.10 6.95 -2.10
C ASP A 92 7.40 6.88 -3.61
N THR A 93 7.10 5.74 -4.24
CA THR A 93 7.39 5.52 -5.66
C THR A 93 6.61 6.47 -6.58
N TYR A 94 5.42 6.91 -6.17
CA TYR A 94 4.67 7.93 -6.88
C TYR A 94 5.45 9.25 -6.98
N ARG A 95 6.12 9.66 -5.90
CA ARG A 95 6.96 10.88 -5.90
C ARG A 95 8.24 10.73 -6.70
N LEU A 96 8.77 9.51 -6.80
CA LEU A 96 9.97 9.20 -7.60
C LEU A 96 9.66 9.13 -9.10
N ALA A 97 8.41 8.89 -9.49
CA ALA A 97 8.02 8.67 -10.88
C ALA A 97 8.28 9.92 -11.75
N GLN A 98 8.90 9.69 -12.92
CA GLN A 98 9.13 10.71 -13.93
C GLN A 98 7.81 11.15 -14.60
N GLN A 99 6.89 10.21 -14.78
CA GLN A 99 5.54 10.44 -15.29
C GLN A 99 4.52 9.90 -14.31
N ARG A 100 3.48 10.67 -14.01
CA ARG A 100 2.42 10.27 -13.09
C ARG A 100 1.11 10.95 -13.43
N ASP A 101 0.01 10.27 -13.12
CA ASP A 101 -1.33 10.83 -13.13
C ASP A 101 -1.66 11.51 -11.79
N GLU A 102 -2.95 11.75 -11.50
CA GLU A 102 -3.36 12.37 -10.24
C GLU A 102 -3.12 11.48 -9.00
N GLY A 103 -3.01 10.16 -9.17
CA GLY A 103 -2.68 9.20 -8.12
C GLY A 103 -3.80 8.86 -7.14
N TYR A 104 -5.01 9.41 -7.32
CA TYR A 104 -6.12 9.14 -6.41
C TYR A 104 -6.68 7.74 -6.62
N THR A 105 -6.68 6.95 -5.54
CA THR A 105 -7.16 5.57 -5.55
C THR A 105 -8.59 5.43 -5.03
N VAL A 106 -9.06 6.41 -4.27
CA VAL A 106 -10.46 6.55 -3.86
C VAL A 106 -10.98 7.88 -4.41
N VAL A 107 -12.05 7.84 -5.21
CA VAL A 107 -12.62 9.02 -5.88
C VAL A 107 -14.12 9.19 -5.61
N GLN A 108 -14.69 8.33 -4.77
CA GLN A 108 -16.11 8.33 -4.40
C GLN A 108 -16.26 7.88 -2.96
N ALA A 109 -17.46 8.06 -2.40
CA ALA A 109 -17.77 7.53 -1.08
C ALA A 109 -17.66 6.00 -1.09
N ILE A 110 -16.85 5.45 -0.19
CA ILE A 110 -16.66 4.02 0.01
C ILE A 110 -17.44 3.53 1.22
N ASP A 111 -17.68 2.22 1.30
CA ASP A 111 -18.36 1.62 2.43
C ASP A 111 -17.61 1.90 3.74
N GLY A 112 -18.35 2.27 4.78
CA GLY A 112 -17.80 2.70 6.07
C GLY A 112 -17.53 4.21 6.19
N TRP A 113 -17.48 4.97 5.07
CA TRP A 113 -17.19 6.40 5.08
C TRP A 113 -18.29 7.27 4.49
N ARG A 114 -19.40 6.69 4.06
CA ARG A 114 -20.47 7.40 3.36
C ARG A 114 -21.03 8.60 4.14
N ASP A 115 -21.00 8.54 5.46
CA ASP A 115 -21.50 9.57 6.36
C ASP A 115 -20.38 10.53 6.85
N ALA A 116 -19.13 10.32 6.43
CA ALA A 116 -18.05 11.22 6.79
C ALA A 116 -18.17 12.56 6.04
N PRO A 117 -17.84 13.70 6.68
CA PRO A 117 -17.93 15.02 6.03
C PRO A 117 -17.10 15.13 4.73
N ASP A 118 -16.07 14.34 4.59
CA ASP A 118 -15.13 14.30 3.46
C ASP A 118 -15.29 13.05 2.58
N ALA A 119 -16.41 12.32 2.71
CA ALA A 119 -16.64 11.06 1.98
C ALA A 119 -16.50 11.17 0.45
N ALA A 120 -16.77 12.36 -0.11
CA ALA A 120 -16.62 12.63 -1.53
C ALA A 120 -15.23 13.16 -1.93
N ALA A 121 -14.31 13.34 -0.97
CA ALA A 121 -12.98 13.82 -1.27
C ALA A 121 -12.14 12.70 -1.93
N LYS A 122 -11.37 13.08 -2.96
CA LYS A 122 -10.42 12.17 -3.58
C LYS A 122 -9.28 11.89 -2.61
N LYS A 123 -8.89 10.62 -2.47
CA LYS A 123 -7.85 10.18 -1.53
C LYS A 123 -6.82 9.28 -2.24
N ARG A 124 -5.54 9.46 -1.89
CA ARG A 124 -4.45 8.57 -2.27
C ARG A 124 -3.99 7.79 -1.04
N ILE A 125 -4.63 6.68 -0.77
CA ILE A 125 -4.38 5.81 0.38
C ILE A 125 -3.75 4.47 -0.01
N ASP A 126 -3.99 4.00 -1.24
CA ASP A 126 -3.27 2.86 -1.81
C ASP A 126 -1.94 3.35 -2.38
N GLN A 127 -0.85 2.80 -1.89
CA GLN A 127 0.49 3.33 -2.12
C GLN A 127 1.49 2.22 -2.39
N ILE A 128 2.56 2.57 -3.11
CA ILE A 128 3.72 1.70 -3.27
C ILE A 128 4.94 2.44 -2.73
N TRP A 129 5.61 1.83 -1.76
CA TRP A 129 6.81 2.35 -1.14
C TRP A 129 7.99 1.44 -1.40
N CYS A 130 9.19 2.00 -1.47
CA CYS A 130 10.43 1.22 -1.55
C CYS A 130 11.40 1.62 -0.43
N SER A 131 12.17 0.66 0.06
CA SER A 131 13.16 0.86 1.12
C SER A 131 14.42 1.59 0.64
N LYS A 132 14.58 1.76 -0.67
CA LYS A 132 15.70 2.46 -1.33
C LYS A 132 15.18 3.23 -2.52
N THR A 133 15.86 4.30 -2.87
CA THR A 133 15.58 5.03 -4.11
C THR A 133 15.81 4.11 -5.31
N VAL A 134 14.81 3.98 -6.14
CA VAL A 134 14.83 3.24 -7.40
C VAL A 134 14.40 4.16 -8.55
N PRO A 135 14.88 3.95 -9.78
CA PRO A 135 14.37 4.69 -10.92
C PRO A 135 12.93 4.25 -11.22
N VAL A 136 11.97 5.16 -11.11
CA VAL A 136 10.56 4.91 -11.45
C VAL A 136 10.22 5.71 -12.70
N LYS A 137 9.92 5.02 -13.80
CA LYS A 137 9.54 5.66 -15.07
C LYS A 137 8.15 6.24 -14.97
N SER A 138 7.20 5.43 -14.50
CA SER A 138 5.82 5.88 -14.40
C SER A 138 5.13 5.34 -13.15
N SER A 139 4.13 6.10 -12.65
CA SER A 139 3.16 5.67 -11.67
C SER A 139 1.78 6.09 -12.13
N ARG A 140 0.85 5.16 -12.21
CA ARG A 140 -0.51 5.42 -12.65
C ARG A 140 -1.55 4.61 -11.89
N VAL A 141 -2.75 5.17 -11.82
CA VAL A 141 -3.93 4.49 -11.29
C VAL A 141 -4.54 3.61 -12.37
N VAL A 142 -4.91 2.39 -12.00
CA VAL A 142 -5.52 1.39 -12.89
C VAL A 142 -6.84 0.88 -12.28
N PHE A 143 -7.70 0.30 -13.11
CA PHE A 143 -9.02 -0.20 -12.70
C PHE A 143 -9.93 0.87 -12.07
N ASN A 144 -9.80 2.10 -12.55
CA ASN A 144 -10.55 3.27 -12.07
C ASN A 144 -11.77 3.62 -12.91
N GLY A 145 -12.16 2.76 -13.85
CA GLY A 145 -13.30 2.97 -14.73
C GLY A 145 -13.03 3.87 -15.95
N LEU A 146 -11.81 4.42 -16.09
CA LEU A 146 -11.45 5.31 -17.22
C LEU A 146 -10.83 4.54 -18.39
N ARG A 147 -9.85 3.70 -18.13
CA ARG A 147 -9.17 2.89 -19.15
C ARG A 147 -9.48 1.41 -18.98
N GLU A 148 -9.46 0.94 -17.76
CA GLU A 148 -9.81 -0.42 -17.36
C GLU A 148 -11.11 -0.40 -16.55
N PRO A 149 -11.94 -1.46 -16.63
CA PRO A 149 -13.15 -1.55 -15.80
C PRO A 149 -12.84 -1.39 -14.31
N GLN A 150 -13.70 -0.69 -13.59
CA GLN A 150 -13.62 -0.64 -12.13
C GLN A 150 -13.96 -2.01 -11.55
N VAL A 151 -13.15 -2.50 -10.62
CA VAL A 151 -13.29 -3.84 -9.99
C VAL A 151 -13.49 -3.77 -8.48
N SER A 152 -13.29 -2.60 -7.88
CA SER A 152 -13.43 -2.32 -6.44
C SER A 152 -13.80 -0.85 -6.25
N ASP A 153 -14.18 -0.45 -5.05
CA ASP A 153 -14.29 0.94 -4.61
C ASP A 153 -12.92 1.61 -4.44
N HIS A 154 -11.84 0.82 -4.37
CA HIS A 154 -10.47 1.26 -4.54
C HIS A 154 -9.97 0.97 -5.97
N ALA A 155 -9.22 1.90 -6.52
CA ALA A 155 -8.46 1.67 -7.74
C ALA A 155 -7.07 1.10 -7.44
N GLY A 156 -6.52 0.35 -8.39
CA GLY A 156 -5.16 -0.18 -8.26
C GLY A 156 -4.09 0.86 -8.56
N VAL A 157 -2.86 0.59 -8.13
CA VAL A 157 -1.67 1.38 -8.46
C VAL A 157 -0.68 0.53 -9.24
N LEU A 158 -0.18 1.04 -10.36
CA LEU A 158 0.84 0.42 -11.18
C LEU A 158 2.06 1.34 -11.28
N ILE A 159 3.24 0.79 -11.01
CA ILE A 159 4.52 1.45 -11.29
C ILE A 159 5.31 0.71 -12.35
N GLU A 160 6.09 1.44 -13.14
CA GLU A 160 7.08 0.92 -14.08
C GLU A 160 8.47 1.40 -13.64
N LEU A 161 9.37 0.44 -13.46
CA LEU A 161 10.77 0.67 -13.06
C LEU A 161 11.72 0.76 -14.25
#